data_6e1f562be625104aa81bc58cebe25714
#
_entry.id   6e1f562be625104aa81bc58cebe25714
#
_cell.length_a   1.000
_cell.length_b   1.000
_cell.length_c   1.000
_cell.angle_alpha   90.00
_cell.angle_beta   90.00
_cell.angle_gamma   90.00
#
_symmetry.space_group_name_H-M   'P 1'
#
loop_
_entity.id
_entity.type
_entity.pdbx_description
1 polymer ?
#
loop_
_entity_poly.entity_id
_entity_poly.type
_entity_poly.pdbx_seq_one_letter_code
_entity_poly.pdbx_strand_id
1 'polypeptide(L)'
;MPLSSMAMRKVGDRYEHVGQADFSRLRYMMICGCGFPNSQHNFEPAVAQFKQCFPRNHTIITIPESPMFNAPEAAVVTEPRLALVKQAGSQYAQSGEIDGELLHEIASPMIPEDQYAAIVNGGM
;
A
#
# COMPACT_ATOMS: atom_id res chain seq x y z
N MET A 1 -22.22 18.55 6.23
CA MET A 1 -21.73 19.47 5.18
C MET A 1 -20.81 18.71 4.24
N PRO A 2 -20.97 18.82 2.93
CA PRO A 2 -20.09 18.10 2.00
C PRO A 2 -18.67 18.64 2.09
N LEU A 3 -17.68 17.73 2.03
CA LEU A 3 -16.26 18.08 2.08
C LEU A 3 -15.75 18.69 0.77
N SER A 4 -16.50 18.51 -0.34
CA SER A 4 -16.19 19.09 -1.63
C SER A 4 -17.42 19.74 -2.23
N SER A 5 -17.21 20.77 -3.05
CA SER A 5 -18.27 21.42 -3.82
C SER A 5 -18.30 20.86 -5.24
N MET A 6 -19.37 21.17 -5.97
CA MET A 6 -19.46 20.86 -7.40
C MET A 6 -18.60 21.80 -8.25
N ALA A 7 -18.09 22.89 -7.67
CA ALA A 7 -17.19 23.79 -8.36
C ALA A 7 -15.89 23.08 -8.73
N MET A 8 -15.37 23.39 -9.92
CA MET A 8 -14.14 22.77 -10.44
C MET A 8 -13.10 23.84 -10.77
N ARG A 9 -11.83 23.46 -10.63
CA ARG A 9 -10.71 24.28 -11.09
C ARG A 9 -9.74 23.43 -11.89
N LYS A 10 -9.02 24.05 -12.80
CA LYS A 10 -7.99 23.38 -13.58
C LYS A 10 -6.69 23.34 -12.78
N VAL A 11 -6.08 22.14 -12.72
CA VAL A 11 -4.79 21.91 -12.07
C VAL A 11 -3.94 21.10 -13.07
N GLY A 12 -2.98 21.78 -13.71
CA GLY A 12 -2.20 21.16 -14.79
C GLY A 12 -3.09 20.80 -15.99
N ASP A 13 -3.13 19.53 -16.33
CA ASP A 13 -3.90 18.97 -17.44
C ASP A 13 -5.24 18.35 -17.02
N ARG A 14 -5.61 18.49 -15.73
CA ARG A 14 -6.84 17.89 -15.19
C ARG A 14 -7.69 18.91 -14.45
N TYR A 15 -8.95 18.56 -14.22
CA TYR A 15 -9.86 19.33 -13.38
C TYR A 15 -10.06 18.62 -12.05
N GLU A 16 -10.17 19.41 -10.99
CA GLU A 16 -10.46 18.93 -9.65
C GLU A 16 -11.59 19.72 -9.03
N HIS A 17 -12.36 19.10 -8.15
CA HIS A 17 -13.36 19.80 -7.37
C HIS A 17 -12.69 20.71 -6.34
N VAL A 18 -13.25 21.89 -6.14
CA VAL A 18 -12.77 22.80 -5.10
C VAL A 18 -13.29 22.30 -3.75
N GLY A 19 -12.37 21.92 -2.86
CA GLY A 19 -12.71 21.50 -1.52
C GLY A 19 -13.24 22.66 -0.67
N GLN A 20 -14.16 22.34 0.23
CA GLN A 20 -14.64 23.29 1.25
C GLN A 20 -13.75 23.31 2.47
N ALA A 21 -12.84 22.33 2.59
CA ALA A 21 -11.81 22.28 3.61
C ALA A 21 -10.43 22.25 2.95
N ASP A 22 -9.41 22.69 3.69
CA ASP A 22 -8.03 22.61 3.21
C ASP A 22 -7.50 21.18 3.38
N PHE A 23 -7.45 20.44 2.28
CA PHE A 23 -6.89 19.08 2.24
C PHE A 23 -5.38 19.06 1.98
N SER A 24 -4.73 20.21 1.79
CA SER A 24 -3.29 20.25 1.48
C SER A 24 -2.42 19.68 2.60
N ARG A 25 -2.93 19.68 3.83
CA ARG A 25 -2.24 19.13 5.00
C ARG A 25 -2.52 17.66 5.24
N LEU A 26 -3.52 17.10 4.57
CA LEU A 26 -3.86 15.70 4.75
C LEU A 26 -2.91 14.82 3.94
N ARG A 27 -2.59 13.69 4.53
CA ARG A 27 -1.83 12.62 3.89
C ARG A 27 -2.72 11.39 3.82
N TYR A 28 -2.57 10.65 2.74
CA TYR A 28 -3.42 9.51 2.43
C TYR A 28 -2.54 8.28 2.31
N MET A 29 -2.90 7.21 2.99
CA MET A 29 -2.15 5.96 2.93
C MET A 29 -3.09 4.82 2.55
N MET A 30 -2.65 4.00 1.58
CA MET A 30 -3.28 2.72 1.27
C MET A 30 -2.33 1.61 1.69
N ILE A 31 -2.83 0.64 2.44
CA ILE A 31 -2.14 -0.61 2.73
C ILE A 31 -2.97 -1.71 2.11
N CYS A 32 -2.40 -2.43 1.17
CA CYS A 32 -3.11 -3.43 0.38
C CYS A 32 -2.33 -4.74 0.36
N GLY A 33 -3.02 -5.84 0.68
CA GLY A 33 -2.45 -7.17 0.62
C GLY A 33 -3.07 -7.99 -0.51
N CYS A 34 -2.35 -8.99 -1.00
CA CYS A 34 -2.87 -9.98 -1.92
C CYS A 34 -2.45 -11.38 -1.52
N GLY A 35 -3.18 -12.39 -2.04
CA GLY A 35 -2.89 -13.79 -1.79
C GLY A 35 -1.90 -14.42 -2.77
N PHE A 36 -1.28 -13.64 -3.62
CA PHE A 36 -0.32 -14.12 -4.64
C PHE A 36 1.12 -14.01 -4.13
N PRO A 37 2.06 -14.76 -4.75
CA PRO A 37 3.44 -14.83 -4.28
C PRO A 37 4.28 -13.59 -4.58
N ASN A 38 3.77 -12.64 -5.36
CA ASN A 38 4.49 -11.41 -5.67
C ASN A 38 3.52 -10.23 -5.83
N SER A 39 4.07 -9.03 -5.91
CA SER A 39 3.28 -7.80 -6.08
C SER A 39 2.98 -7.47 -7.54
N GLN A 40 3.78 -7.98 -8.48
CA GLN A 40 3.66 -7.65 -9.89
C GLN A 40 2.32 -8.17 -10.45
N HIS A 41 1.63 -7.32 -11.19
CA HIS A 41 0.32 -7.59 -11.82
C HIS A 41 -0.84 -7.80 -10.85
N ASN A 42 -0.65 -7.55 -9.55
CA ASN A 42 -1.67 -7.81 -8.54
C ASN A 42 -2.24 -6.54 -7.90
N PHE A 43 -1.55 -5.42 -7.99
CA PHE A 43 -1.96 -4.18 -7.31
C PHE A 43 -2.19 -3.00 -8.26
N GLU A 44 -1.83 -3.09 -9.52
CA GLU A 44 -1.84 -1.96 -10.44
C GLU A 44 -3.22 -1.27 -10.54
N PRO A 45 -4.35 -1.99 -10.65
CA PRO A 45 -5.65 -1.33 -10.68
C PRO A 45 -5.98 -0.58 -9.39
N ALA A 46 -5.71 -1.18 -8.23
CA ALA A 46 -5.97 -0.55 -6.93
C ALA A 46 -5.08 0.68 -6.74
N VAL A 47 -3.80 0.57 -7.10
CA VAL A 47 -2.84 1.68 -7.03
C VAL A 47 -3.27 2.81 -7.95
N ALA A 48 -3.67 2.50 -9.19
CA ALA A 48 -4.11 3.51 -10.16
C ALA A 48 -5.36 4.24 -9.64
N GLN A 49 -6.32 3.51 -9.10
CA GLN A 49 -7.54 4.10 -8.55
C GLN A 49 -7.22 5.00 -7.35
N PHE A 50 -6.37 4.55 -6.43
CA PHE A 50 -5.99 5.33 -5.26
C PHE A 50 -5.26 6.62 -5.66
N LYS A 51 -4.34 6.55 -6.61
CA LYS A 51 -3.62 7.72 -7.12
C LYS A 51 -4.56 8.68 -7.85
N GLN A 52 -5.59 8.17 -8.52
CA GLN A 52 -6.60 9.00 -9.16
C GLN A 52 -7.43 9.77 -8.14
N CYS A 53 -7.80 9.12 -7.04
CA CYS A 53 -8.56 9.77 -5.95
C CYS A 53 -7.70 10.76 -5.16
N PHE A 54 -6.43 10.43 -4.93
CA PHE A 54 -5.50 11.19 -4.10
C PHE A 54 -4.19 11.45 -4.87
N PRO A 55 -4.22 12.38 -5.84
CA PRO A 55 -3.06 12.61 -6.71
C PRO A 55 -1.85 13.21 -5.99
N ARG A 56 -2.06 13.77 -4.79
CA ARG A 56 -1.00 14.38 -3.98
C ARG A 56 -1.00 13.78 -2.59
N ASN A 57 0.17 13.79 -1.95
CA ASN A 57 0.34 13.38 -0.55
C ASN A 57 -0.11 11.93 -0.29
N HIS A 58 0.07 11.04 -1.24
CA HIS A 58 -0.29 9.64 -1.09
C HIS A 58 0.93 8.78 -0.83
N THR A 59 0.74 7.73 -0.03
CA THR A 59 1.72 6.68 0.25
C THR A 59 1.03 5.33 0.09
N ILE A 60 1.70 4.38 -0.54
CA ILE A 60 1.12 3.08 -0.86
C ILE A 60 2.07 1.99 -0.36
N ILE A 61 1.53 1.10 0.47
CA ILE A 61 2.20 -0.11 0.94
C ILE A 61 1.47 -1.31 0.34
N THR A 62 2.18 -2.13 -0.42
CA THR A 62 1.66 -3.38 -0.97
C THR A 62 2.38 -4.56 -0.34
N ILE A 63 1.64 -5.60 0.01
CA ILE A 63 2.18 -6.78 0.71
C ILE A 63 1.68 -8.03 0.00
N PRO A 64 2.56 -8.78 -0.68
CA PRO A 64 2.21 -10.09 -1.23
C PRO A 64 2.11 -11.13 -0.11
N GLU A 65 1.64 -12.32 -0.44
CA GLU A 65 1.60 -13.46 0.49
C GLU A 65 0.84 -13.15 1.79
N SER A 66 -0.13 -12.24 1.74
CA SER A 66 -0.78 -11.73 2.95
C SER A 66 -1.48 -12.80 3.80
N PRO A 67 -1.97 -13.95 3.26
CA PRO A 67 -2.49 -15.02 4.12
C PRO A 67 -1.49 -15.61 5.10
N MET A 68 -0.19 -15.50 4.84
CA MET A 68 0.85 -16.02 5.75
C MET A 68 0.84 -15.32 7.11
N PHE A 69 0.35 -14.09 7.18
CA PHE A 69 0.27 -13.35 8.45
C PHE A 69 -0.77 -13.94 9.42
N ASN A 70 -1.67 -14.79 8.92
CA ASN A 70 -2.66 -15.50 9.73
C ASN A 70 -2.20 -16.90 10.13
N ALA A 71 -1.01 -17.33 9.71
CA ALA A 71 -0.47 -18.65 9.98
C ALA A 71 0.62 -18.56 11.06
N PRO A 72 0.37 -19.04 12.30
CA PRO A 72 1.37 -18.97 13.38
C PRO A 72 2.69 -19.66 13.04
N GLU A 73 2.63 -20.74 12.24
CA GLU A 73 3.81 -21.47 11.77
C GLU A 73 4.70 -20.67 10.82
N ALA A 74 4.16 -19.60 10.22
CA ALA A 74 4.91 -18.73 9.34
C ALA A 74 5.61 -17.58 10.05
N ALA A 75 5.54 -17.50 11.39
CA ALA A 75 6.08 -16.39 12.17
C ALA A 75 7.56 -16.13 11.88
N VAL A 76 8.33 -17.16 11.58
CA VAL A 76 9.77 -17.03 11.29
C VAL A 76 10.05 -16.11 10.09
N VAL A 77 9.11 -16.03 9.14
CA VAL A 77 9.24 -15.15 7.96
C VAL A 77 8.35 -13.90 8.06
N THR A 78 7.22 -13.99 8.77
CA THR A 78 6.31 -12.84 8.86
C THR A 78 6.74 -11.81 9.89
N GLU A 79 7.35 -12.22 11.01
CA GLU A 79 7.82 -11.29 12.04
C GLU A 79 8.88 -10.30 11.51
N PRO A 80 9.90 -10.73 10.75
CA PRO A 80 10.83 -9.77 10.13
C PRO A 80 10.12 -8.79 9.19
N ARG A 81 9.13 -9.25 8.43
CA ARG A 81 8.35 -8.37 7.55
C ARG A 81 7.54 -7.35 8.35
N LEU A 82 6.92 -7.76 9.44
CA LEU A 82 6.19 -6.85 10.34
C LEU A 82 7.13 -5.81 10.96
N ALA A 83 8.37 -6.18 11.26
CA ALA A 83 9.36 -5.23 11.73
C ALA A 83 9.66 -4.14 10.70
N LEU A 84 9.74 -4.50 9.41
CA LEU A 84 9.89 -3.53 8.32
C LEU A 84 8.68 -2.61 8.22
N VAL A 85 7.47 -3.14 8.35
CA VAL A 85 6.24 -2.34 8.32
C VAL A 85 6.21 -1.38 9.51
N LYS A 86 6.64 -1.82 10.68
CA LYS A 86 6.77 -0.95 11.86
C LYS A 86 7.78 0.17 11.63
N GLN A 87 8.90 -0.13 11.01
CA GLN A 87 9.89 0.87 10.63
C GLN A 87 9.30 1.89 9.67
N ALA A 88 8.54 1.43 8.66
CA ALA A 88 7.86 2.31 7.72
C ALA A 88 6.87 3.23 8.45
N GLY A 89 6.12 2.71 9.41
CA GLY A 89 5.20 3.50 10.23
C GLY A 89 5.92 4.58 11.03
N SER A 90 7.09 4.27 11.58
CA SER A 90 7.92 5.24 12.29
C SER A 90 8.44 6.36 11.39
N GLN A 91 8.91 6.02 10.18
CA GLN A 91 9.33 7.03 9.20
C GLN A 91 8.15 7.93 8.82
N TYR A 92 7.01 7.33 8.54
CA TYR A 92 5.81 8.08 8.17
C TYR A 92 5.35 9.03 9.27
N ALA A 93 5.37 8.59 10.52
CA ALA A 93 5.00 9.42 11.66
C ALA A 93 5.96 10.60 11.85
N GLN A 94 7.24 10.42 11.55
CA GLN A 94 8.26 11.45 11.74
C GLN A 94 8.29 12.47 10.59
N SER A 95 8.18 12.02 9.35
CA SER A 95 8.39 12.88 8.17
C SER A 95 7.19 12.92 7.22
N GLY A 96 6.22 12.02 7.37
CA GLY A 96 5.12 11.87 6.44
C GLY A 96 5.51 11.18 5.12
N GLU A 97 6.71 10.60 5.09
CA GLU A 97 7.23 9.89 3.93
C GLU A 97 7.88 8.59 4.38
N ILE A 98 7.92 7.61 3.48
CA ILE A 98 8.57 6.33 3.70
C ILE A 98 9.65 6.15 2.62
N ASP A 99 10.83 5.70 3.03
CA ASP A 99 11.92 5.41 2.11
C ASP A 99 11.48 4.42 1.02
N GLY A 100 11.80 4.73 -0.23
CA GLY A 100 11.42 3.92 -1.37
C GLY A 100 12.03 2.52 -1.35
N GLU A 101 13.25 2.37 -0.84
CA GLU A 101 13.87 1.05 -0.69
C GLU A 101 13.11 0.19 0.33
N LEU A 102 12.69 0.79 1.44
CA LEU A 102 11.89 0.11 2.45
C LEU A 102 10.53 -0.32 1.91
N LEU A 103 9.87 0.54 1.13
CA LEU A 103 8.62 0.19 0.47
C LEU A 103 8.80 -0.97 -0.51
N HIS A 104 9.88 -0.96 -1.26
CA HIS A 104 10.21 -2.05 -2.20
C HIS A 104 10.46 -3.36 -1.46
N GLU A 105 11.19 -3.33 -0.37
CA GLU A 105 11.47 -4.50 0.44
C GLU A 105 10.17 -5.09 1.03
N ILE A 106 9.28 -4.25 1.55
CA ILE A 106 7.97 -4.68 2.07
C ILE A 106 7.12 -5.32 0.96
N ALA A 107 7.21 -4.81 -0.27
CA ALA A 107 6.46 -5.32 -1.42
C ALA A 107 7.08 -6.58 -2.04
N SER A 108 8.26 -6.99 -1.60
CA SER A 108 8.97 -8.15 -2.14
C SER A 108 8.49 -9.45 -1.47
N PRO A 109 8.59 -10.61 -2.15
CA PRO A 109 8.23 -11.89 -1.54
C PRO A 109 9.02 -12.18 -0.26
N MET A 110 8.37 -12.81 0.72
CA MET A 110 9.01 -13.29 1.96
C MET A 110 9.72 -14.64 1.76
N ILE A 111 9.20 -15.45 0.85
CA ILE A 111 9.76 -16.77 0.51
C ILE A 111 9.81 -16.91 -1.03
N PRO A 112 10.53 -17.91 -1.57
CA PRO A 112 10.50 -18.16 -3.00
C PRO A 112 9.08 -18.40 -3.53
N GLU A 113 8.77 -17.85 -4.70
CA GLU A 113 7.42 -17.88 -5.27
C GLU A 113 6.89 -19.29 -5.46
N ASP A 114 7.73 -20.20 -5.94
CA ASP A 114 7.37 -21.61 -6.14
C ASP A 114 7.10 -22.32 -4.82
N GLN A 115 7.82 -21.98 -3.76
CA GLN A 115 7.58 -22.51 -2.43
C GLN A 115 6.21 -22.05 -1.90
N TYR A 116 5.89 -20.77 -2.05
CA TYR A 116 4.58 -20.25 -1.65
C TYR A 116 3.46 -20.94 -2.42
N ALA A 117 3.61 -21.06 -3.75
CA ALA A 117 2.62 -21.73 -4.59
C ALA A 117 2.41 -23.19 -4.17
N ALA A 118 3.49 -23.89 -3.83
CA ALA A 118 3.41 -25.27 -3.36
C ALA A 118 2.65 -25.38 -2.03
N ILE A 119 2.87 -24.46 -1.09
CA ILE A 119 2.16 -24.42 0.19
C ILE A 119 0.66 -24.24 -0.05
N VAL A 120 0.28 -23.26 -0.89
CA VAL A 120 -1.12 -22.98 -1.20
C VAL A 120 -1.78 -24.16 -1.91
N ASN A 121 -1.11 -24.74 -2.88
CA ASN A 121 -1.64 -25.87 -3.64
C ASN A 121 -1.73 -27.15 -2.81
N GLY A 122 -0.80 -27.35 -1.87
CA GLY A 122 -0.81 -28.50 -0.98
C GLY A 122 -1.95 -28.46 0.06
N GLY A 123 -2.57 -27.32 0.28
CA GLY A 123 -3.72 -27.17 1.15
C GLY A 123 -5.07 -27.42 0.49
N MET A 124 -5.06 -27.75 -0.81
CA MET A 124 -6.28 -28.02 -1.57
C MET A 124 -6.62 -29.51 -1.64
#